data_33406889ec1c6d6d180247d8d4243d25
#
_entry.id   33406889ec1c6d6d180247d8d4243d25
#
_cell.length_a   1.000
_cell.length_b   1.000
_cell.length_c   1.000
_cell.angle_alpha   90.00
_cell.angle_beta   90.00
_cell.angle_gamma   90.00
#
_symmetry.space_group_name_H-M   'P 1'
#
loop_
_entity.id
_entity.type
_entity.pdbx_description
1 polymer ?
#
loop_
_entity_poly.entity_id
_entity_poly.type
_entity_poly.pdbx_seq_one_letter_code
_entity_poly.pdbx_strand_id
1 'polypeptide(L)'
;MFIDCSKYAGKCACGREHTMETRAAVIEPGCLFEFEKYMAQFGVTGKRCALYGENSYAATADRHPRAEQQIVLDPTGLHANEISTAEVLAKLEGDVEVIVAVGSGTIHDIARFCAHERGIRFVSCPTGASVDGFCSTVAAMTWYGFKKTLPAVAPEIVLADTEIIKNAPMELVRSGVGDIMAKYTALADWKMAHVLTNELLCEKIYSIMQDAADTVMQSVPGIARGEESAYADVTYALIMSGIAMQMMGNSRPPPRPRRGASYIPHDRDGARSIPGKVSRHARREDRRRLAHCGARI
;
A
#
# COMPACT_ATOMS: atom_id res chain seq x y z
N MET A 1 3.78 18.45 -8.36
CA MET A 1 5.00 17.63 -8.65
C MET A 1 4.59 16.43 -9.48
N PHE A 2 5.31 16.12 -10.56
CA PHE A 2 5.04 14.97 -11.42
C PHE A 2 6.21 13.97 -11.36
N ILE A 3 5.92 12.69 -11.10
CA ILE A 3 6.89 11.60 -11.05
C ILE A 3 6.59 10.66 -12.23
N ASP A 4 7.51 10.60 -13.19
CA ASP A 4 7.50 9.59 -14.23
C ASP A 4 8.13 8.30 -13.69
N CYS A 5 7.27 7.33 -13.36
CA CYS A 5 7.70 6.07 -12.74
C CYS A 5 8.42 5.14 -13.73
N SER A 6 8.23 5.32 -15.04
CA SER A 6 8.89 4.50 -16.06
C SER A 6 10.43 4.55 -15.99
N LYS A 7 10.97 5.67 -15.49
CA LYS A 7 12.42 5.88 -15.30
C LYS A 7 13.06 4.93 -14.29
N TYR A 8 12.26 4.27 -13.49
CA TYR A 8 12.75 3.35 -12.46
C TYR A 8 12.80 1.89 -12.94
N ALA A 9 12.18 1.58 -14.09
CA ALA A 9 12.27 0.28 -14.73
C ALA A 9 13.57 0.11 -15.53
N GLY A 10 13.91 -1.14 -15.86
CA GLY A 10 14.99 -1.52 -16.76
C GLY A 10 16.23 -2.10 -16.08
N LYS A 11 17.26 -2.33 -16.88
CA LYS A 11 18.53 -2.93 -16.41
C LYS A 11 19.24 -2.03 -15.42
N CYS A 12 19.75 -2.61 -14.36
CA CYS A 12 20.41 -1.90 -13.28
C CYS A 12 21.86 -2.42 -13.05
N ALA A 13 22.72 -1.54 -12.56
CA ALA A 13 24.09 -1.89 -12.18
C ALA A 13 24.16 -2.99 -11.09
N CYS A 14 23.07 -3.21 -10.33
CA CYS A 14 22.99 -4.29 -9.37
C CYS A 14 22.86 -5.70 -10.02
N GLY A 15 22.83 -5.79 -11.35
CA GLY A 15 22.71 -7.03 -12.12
C GLY A 15 21.28 -7.54 -12.31
N ARG A 16 20.28 -6.81 -11.82
CA ARG A 16 18.85 -7.14 -12.02
C ARG A 16 18.21 -6.19 -13.04
N GLU A 17 17.11 -6.63 -13.59
CA GLU A 17 16.17 -5.81 -14.32
C GLU A 17 15.00 -5.47 -13.38
N HIS A 18 14.78 -4.15 -13.16
CA HIS A 18 13.67 -3.67 -12.32
C HIS A 18 12.41 -3.52 -13.16
N THR A 19 11.29 -3.92 -12.61
CA THR A 19 9.97 -3.73 -13.21
C THR A 19 9.21 -2.61 -12.50
N MET A 20 8.32 -1.94 -13.24
CA MET A 20 7.47 -0.88 -12.70
C MET A 20 6.08 -0.99 -13.33
N GLU A 21 5.07 -1.23 -12.51
CA GLU A 21 3.68 -1.30 -12.95
C GLU A 21 3.02 0.09 -12.92
N THR A 22 3.36 0.91 -11.93
CA THR A 22 2.90 2.29 -11.82
C THR A 22 3.58 3.15 -12.88
N ARG A 23 2.80 3.86 -13.69
CA ARG A 23 3.32 4.70 -14.79
C ARG A 23 3.69 6.09 -14.33
N ALA A 24 2.86 6.68 -13.47
CA ALA A 24 3.12 8.03 -12.95
C ALA A 24 2.49 8.26 -11.59
N ALA A 25 3.02 9.26 -10.86
CA ALA A 25 2.37 9.85 -9.71
C ALA A 25 2.34 11.38 -9.85
N VAL A 26 1.20 11.96 -9.51
CA VAL A 26 0.96 13.40 -9.49
C VAL A 26 0.71 13.81 -8.05
N ILE A 27 1.47 14.78 -7.56
CA ILE A 27 1.37 15.32 -6.20
C ILE A 27 1.24 16.82 -6.32
N GLU A 28 0.02 17.34 -6.32
CA GLU A 28 -0.23 18.77 -6.48
C GLU A 28 -1.62 19.15 -5.95
N PRO A 29 -1.82 20.43 -5.57
CA PRO A 29 -3.12 20.90 -5.12
C PRO A 29 -4.15 20.80 -6.24
N GLY A 30 -5.35 20.35 -5.90
CA GLY A 30 -6.48 20.30 -6.83
C GLY A 30 -6.38 19.27 -7.95
N CYS A 31 -5.42 18.33 -7.91
CA CYS A 31 -5.24 17.36 -9.01
C CYS A 31 -6.46 16.45 -9.22
N LEU A 32 -7.31 16.26 -8.22
CA LEU A 32 -8.55 15.50 -8.40
C LEU A 32 -9.63 16.23 -9.20
N PHE A 33 -9.59 17.57 -9.30
CA PHE A 33 -10.44 18.31 -10.25
C PHE A 33 -10.09 17.97 -11.71
N GLU A 34 -8.82 17.63 -11.97
CA GLU A 34 -8.29 17.27 -13.28
C GLU A 34 -8.29 15.75 -13.52
N PHE A 35 -9.05 14.98 -12.73
CA PHE A 35 -9.04 13.50 -12.76
C PHE A 35 -9.19 12.96 -14.18
N GLU A 36 -10.19 13.43 -14.95
CA GLU A 36 -10.45 12.95 -16.31
C GLU A 36 -9.30 13.26 -17.28
N LYS A 37 -8.63 14.38 -17.11
CA LYS A 37 -7.44 14.74 -17.89
C LYS A 37 -6.33 13.71 -17.69
N TYR A 38 -6.06 13.31 -16.43
CA TYR A 38 -5.06 12.30 -16.14
C TYR A 38 -5.47 10.91 -16.62
N MET A 39 -6.76 10.54 -16.48
CA MET A 39 -7.25 9.30 -17.05
C MET A 39 -7.03 9.25 -18.56
N ALA A 40 -7.37 10.30 -19.29
CA ALA A 40 -7.17 10.41 -20.73
C ALA A 40 -5.67 10.39 -21.11
N GLN A 41 -4.84 11.17 -20.40
CA GLN A 41 -3.39 11.23 -20.62
C GLN A 41 -2.71 9.87 -20.52
N PHE A 42 -3.13 9.04 -19.56
CA PHE A 42 -2.57 7.72 -19.34
C PHE A 42 -3.40 6.59 -19.98
N GLY A 43 -4.44 6.91 -20.75
CA GLY A 43 -5.28 5.92 -21.43
C GLY A 43 -5.96 4.95 -20.44
N VAL A 44 -6.37 5.45 -19.27
CA VAL A 44 -7.15 4.69 -18.29
C VAL A 44 -8.62 4.80 -18.67
N THR A 45 -9.07 3.87 -19.50
CA THR A 45 -10.44 3.79 -20.03
C THR A 45 -11.21 2.65 -19.38
N GLY A 46 -12.51 2.56 -19.65
CA GLY A 46 -13.39 1.52 -19.14
C GLY A 46 -14.28 1.99 -18.01
N LYS A 47 -15.26 1.15 -17.64
CA LYS A 47 -16.20 1.41 -16.54
C LYS A 47 -15.47 1.41 -15.21
N ARG A 48 -15.67 2.45 -14.42
CA ARG A 48 -14.96 2.68 -13.15
C ARG A 48 -15.87 2.49 -11.96
N CYS A 49 -15.29 1.92 -10.90
CA CYS A 49 -15.88 1.94 -9.55
C CYS A 49 -14.96 2.73 -8.62
N ALA A 50 -15.46 3.82 -8.03
CA ALA A 50 -14.75 4.57 -7.01
C ALA A 50 -15.08 4.01 -5.62
N LEU A 51 -14.06 3.60 -4.87
CA LEU A 51 -14.17 3.04 -3.53
C LEU A 51 -13.70 4.06 -2.48
N TYR A 52 -14.57 4.32 -1.52
CA TYR A 52 -14.36 5.28 -0.43
C TYR A 52 -14.62 4.64 0.94
N GLY A 53 -14.08 5.25 2.00
CA GLY A 53 -14.72 5.25 3.30
C GLY A 53 -15.54 6.53 3.46
N GLU A 54 -16.53 6.59 4.33
CA GLU A 54 -17.39 7.78 4.52
C GLU A 54 -16.57 9.06 4.79
N ASN A 55 -15.51 8.97 5.59
CA ASN A 55 -14.63 10.10 5.88
C ASN A 55 -13.92 10.63 4.63
N SER A 56 -13.42 9.76 3.77
CA SER A 56 -12.76 10.18 2.53
C SER A 56 -13.76 10.65 1.48
N TYR A 57 -14.97 10.08 1.46
CA TYR A 57 -16.06 10.56 0.63
C TYR A 57 -16.43 12.00 0.99
N ALA A 58 -16.61 12.28 2.27
CA ALA A 58 -16.89 13.63 2.73
C ALA A 58 -15.72 14.61 2.45
N ALA A 59 -14.47 14.17 2.63
CA ALA A 59 -13.29 15.00 2.41
C ALA A 59 -13.06 15.36 0.93
N THR A 60 -13.64 14.61 -0.01
CA THR A 60 -13.51 14.81 -1.46
C THR A 60 -14.80 15.29 -2.13
N ALA A 61 -15.79 15.76 -1.36
CA ALA A 61 -17.16 16.03 -1.84
C ALA A 61 -17.25 16.95 -3.05
N ASP A 62 -16.32 17.91 -3.21
CA ASP A 62 -16.28 18.87 -4.33
C ASP A 62 -15.44 18.39 -5.53
N ARG A 63 -14.75 17.26 -5.39
CA ARG A 63 -13.80 16.73 -6.39
C ARG A 63 -13.77 15.20 -6.48
N HIS A 64 -14.93 14.56 -6.34
CA HIS A 64 -15.02 13.11 -6.51
C HIS A 64 -14.53 12.68 -7.90
N PRO A 65 -13.61 11.70 -8.00
CA PRO A 65 -13.29 11.05 -9.25
C PRO A 65 -14.55 10.56 -9.97
N ARG A 66 -14.66 10.86 -11.25
CA ARG A 66 -15.81 10.40 -12.04
C ARG A 66 -15.77 8.88 -12.17
N ALA A 67 -16.83 8.23 -11.76
CA ALA A 67 -17.01 6.79 -11.84
C ALA A 67 -18.49 6.45 -12.02
N GLU A 68 -18.78 5.39 -12.77
CA GLU A 68 -20.14 4.91 -13.04
C GLU A 68 -20.72 4.20 -11.82
N GLN A 69 -19.87 3.63 -10.98
CA GLN A 69 -20.24 3.03 -9.71
C GLN A 69 -19.47 3.70 -8.56
N GLN A 70 -20.13 3.84 -7.42
CA GLN A 70 -19.49 4.29 -6.19
C GLN A 70 -19.84 3.31 -5.06
N ILE A 71 -18.83 2.92 -4.29
CA ILE A 71 -18.98 2.11 -3.08
C ILE A 71 -18.40 2.91 -1.93
N VAL A 72 -19.21 3.20 -0.93
CA VAL A 72 -18.79 3.89 0.29
C VAL A 72 -18.90 2.90 1.44
N LEU A 73 -17.80 2.71 2.18
CA LEU A 73 -17.71 1.81 3.31
C LEU A 73 -17.89 2.56 4.64
N ASP A 74 -18.63 1.95 5.55
CA ASP A 74 -18.75 2.44 6.93
C ASP A 74 -17.39 2.39 7.62
N PRO A 75 -16.88 3.52 8.19
CA PRO A 75 -15.60 3.56 8.85
C PRO A 75 -15.58 2.82 10.20
N THR A 76 -16.73 2.46 10.76
CA THR A 76 -16.85 1.83 12.07
C THR A 76 -16.20 0.46 12.07
N GLY A 77 -15.02 0.35 12.71
CA GLY A 77 -14.29 -0.92 12.76
C GLY A 77 -13.77 -1.41 11.40
N LEU A 78 -13.67 -0.53 10.40
CA LEU A 78 -13.20 -0.88 9.07
C LEU A 78 -11.72 -1.28 9.10
N HIS A 79 -11.45 -2.48 8.67
CA HIS A 79 -10.11 -3.02 8.47
C HIS A 79 -9.98 -3.63 7.09
N ALA A 80 -8.76 -3.63 6.54
CA ALA A 80 -8.46 -4.40 5.35
C ALA A 80 -8.39 -5.88 5.72
N ASN A 81 -9.50 -6.60 5.55
CA ASN A 81 -9.69 -8.00 5.93
C ASN A 81 -10.61 -8.74 4.96
N GLU A 82 -10.85 -10.03 5.22
CA GLU A 82 -11.73 -10.87 4.41
C GLU A 82 -13.18 -10.38 4.39
N ILE A 83 -13.64 -9.69 5.44
CA ILE A 83 -15.03 -9.21 5.54
C ILE A 83 -15.22 -8.02 4.61
N SER A 84 -14.38 -7.00 4.74
CA SER A 84 -14.48 -5.79 3.92
C SER A 84 -14.23 -6.07 2.43
N THR A 85 -13.31 -6.98 2.11
CA THR A 85 -13.08 -7.38 0.71
C THR A 85 -14.24 -8.17 0.14
N ALA A 86 -14.86 -9.08 0.90
CA ALA A 86 -16.05 -9.80 0.47
C ALA A 86 -17.24 -8.85 0.25
N GLU A 87 -17.41 -7.84 1.09
CA GLU A 87 -18.42 -6.80 0.93
C GLU A 87 -18.24 -6.03 -0.39
N VAL A 88 -17.00 -5.56 -0.66
CA VAL A 88 -16.70 -4.83 -1.90
C VAL A 88 -16.90 -5.72 -3.12
N LEU A 89 -16.38 -6.95 -3.11
CA LEU A 89 -16.51 -7.89 -4.23
C LEU A 89 -17.98 -8.25 -4.52
N ALA A 90 -18.83 -8.31 -3.50
CA ALA A 90 -20.26 -8.58 -3.66
C ALA A 90 -21.03 -7.38 -4.26
N LYS A 91 -20.59 -6.15 -3.97
CA LYS A 91 -21.21 -4.91 -4.50
C LYS A 91 -20.66 -4.53 -5.87
N LEU A 92 -19.45 -4.98 -6.22
CA LEU A 92 -18.76 -4.58 -7.45
C LEU A 92 -19.47 -5.18 -8.68
N GLU A 93 -19.95 -4.31 -9.57
CA GLU A 93 -20.62 -4.72 -10.79
C GLU A 93 -19.68 -5.52 -11.72
N GLY A 94 -20.27 -6.47 -12.48
CA GLY A 94 -19.50 -7.47 -13.24
C GLY A 94 -18.72 -6.90 -14.42
N ASP A 95 -19.11 -5.74 -14.92
CA ASP A 95 -18.53 -5.05 -16.08
C ASP A 95 -17.61 -3.87 -15.69
N VAL A 96 -17.30 -3.70 -14.40
CA VAL A 96 -16.28 -2.76 -13.95
C VAL A 96 -14.90 -3.23 -14.41
N GLU A 97 -14.14 -2.31 -14.99
CA GLU A 97 -12.79 -2.54 -15.52
C GLU A 97 -11.69 -1.85 -14.71
N VAL A 98 -12.04 -0.86 -13.89
CA VAL A 98 -11.09 -0.07 -13.10
C VAL A 98 -11.65 0.18 -11.69
N ILE A 99 -10.89 -0.12 -10.65
CA ILE A 99 -11.18 0.38 -9.28
C ILE A 99 -10.34 1.61 -9.01
N VAL A 100 -10.99 2.68 -8.54
CA VAL A 100 -10.36 3.92 -8.10
C VAL A 100 -10.46 3.97 -6.57
N ALA A 101 -9.35 3.78 -5.86
CA ALA A 101 -9.34 3.95 -4.40
C ALA A 101 -9.20 5.41 -4.03
N VAL A 102 -10.15 5.92 -3.27
CA VAL A 102 -10.12 7.29 -2.74
C VAL A 102 -10.13 7.21 -1.21
N GLY A 103 -8.97 7.33 -0.59
CA GLY A 103 -8.90 7.14 0.86
C GLY A 103 -7.49 7.01 1.43
N SER A 104 -7.40 6.48 2.63
CA SER A 104 -6.16 6.12 3.31
C SER A 104 -5.71 4.68 2.99
N GLY A 105 -4.69 4.18 3.67
CA GLY A 105 -4.11 2.87 3.43
C GLY A 105 -5.11 1.72 3.45
N THR A 106 -6.07 1.72 4.38
CA THR A 106 -7.11 0.66 4.48
C THR A 106 -7.95 0.56 3.21
N ILE A 107 -8.43 1.69 2.68
CA ILE A 107 -9.21 1.72 1.43
C ILE A 107 -8.36 1.24 0.26
N HIS A 108 -7.08 1.63 0.22
CA HIS A 108 -6.15 1.21 -0.83
C HIS A 108 -5.89 -0.31 -0.78
N ASP A 109 -5.69 -0.88 0.39
CA ASP A 109 -5.44 -2.32 0.52
C ASP A 109 -6.67 -3.16 0.14
N ILE A 110 -7.88 -2.72 0.52
CA ILE A 110 -9.14 -3.34 0.10
C ILE A 110 -9.28 -3.24 -1.43
N ALA A 111 -9.13 -2.04 -2.00
CA ALA A 111 -9.34 -1.77 -3.42
C ALA A 111 -8.37 -2.57 -4.31
N ARG A 112 -7.06 -2.52 -4.00
CA ARG A 112 -6.04 -3.22 -4.80
C ARG A 112 -6.17 -4.74 -4.73
N PHE A 113 -6.57 -5.28 -3.55
CA PHE A 113 -6.86 -6.69 -3.41
C PHE A 113 -8.08 -7.10 -4.24
N CYS A 114 -9.18 -6.33 -4.17
CA CYS A 114 -10.37 -6.59 -4.98
C CYS A 114 -10.09 -6.46 -6.48
N ALA A 115 -9.27 -5.49 -6.91
CA ALA A 115 -8.83 -5.35 -8.29
C ALA A 115 -8.02 -6.57 -8.75
N HIS A 116 -7.13 -7.10 -7.90
CA HIS A 116 -6.38 -8.33 -8.15
C HIS A 116 -7.29 -9.54 -8.35
N GLU A 117 -8.23 -9.76 -7.41
CA GLU A 117 -9.17 -10.89 -7.47
C GLU A 117 -10.06 -10.85 -8.72
N ARG A 118 -10.40 -9.66 -9.21
CA ARG A 118 -11.21 -9.46 -10.42
C ARG A 118 -10.38 -9.39 -11.71
N GLY A 119 -9.04 -9.30 -11.61
CA GLY A 119 -8.16 -9.14 -12.75
C GLY A 119 -8.35 -7.81 -13.49
N ILE A 120 -8.70 -6.74 -12.79
CA ILE A 120 -8.99 -5.41 -13.33
C ILE A 120 -7.96 -4.36 -12.89
N ARG A 121 -8.00 -3.20 -13.52
CA ARG A 121 -7.05 -2.10 -13.33
C ARG A 121 -7.29 -1.38 -12.02
N PHE A 122 -6.27 -0.69 -11.51
CA PHE A 122 -6.31 0.02 -10.25
C PHE A 122 -5.71 1.43 -10.36
N VAL A 123 -6.40 2.42 -9.77
CA VAL A 123 -5.96 3.82 -9.65
C VAL A 123 -5.98 4.22 -8.18
N SER A 124 -4.95 4.95 -7.74
CA SER A 124 -4.77 5.39 -6.36
C SER A 124 -4.99 6.88 -6.23
N CYS A 125 -5.93 7.28 -5.35
CA CYS A 125 -6.19 8.67 -4.96
C CYS A 125 -6.06 8.80 -3.43
N PRO A 126 -4.83 8.94 -2.89
CA PRO A 126 -4.61 9.09 -1.46
C PRO A 126 -5.26 10.36 -0.90
N THR A 127 -6.00 10.24 0.20
CA THR A 127 -6.58 11.38 0.92
C THR A 127 -5.84 11.71 2.22
N GLY A 128 -4.73 11.04 2.48
CA GLY A 128 -3.88 11.28 3.65
C GLY A 128 -2.52 10.61 3.49
N ALA A 129 -1.47 11.25 3.92
CA ALA A 129 -0.08 10.77 3.85
C ALA A 129 0.20 9.79 5.00
N SER A 130 -0.35 8.59 4.96
CA SER A 130 -0.39 7.68 6.13
C SER A 130 0.49 6.44 6.04
N VAL A 131 0.82 5.96 4.83
CA VAL A 131 1.58 4.73 4.60
C VAL A 131 2.38 4.81 3.29
N ASP A 132 3.43 4.03 3.17
CA ASP A 132 4.23 3.92 1.93
C ASP A 132 3.65 2.91 0.92
N GLY A 133 2.50 2.33 1.24
CA GLY A 133 1.85 1.30 0.45
C GLY A 133 1.11 1.79 -0.80
N PHE A 134 1.02 3.09 -1.10
CA PHE A 134 0.19 3.60 -2.21
C PHE A 134 0.59 3.04 -3.57
N CYS A 135 1.87 2.80 -3.80
CA CYS A 135 2.39 2.17 -5.02
C CYS A 135 2.69 0.67 -4.86
N SER A 136 2.21 -0.01 -3.82
CA SER A 136 2.52 -1.41 -3.55
C SER A 136 1.83 -2.36 -4.52
N THR A 137 2.47 -3.50 -4.82
CA THR A 137 1.90 -4.66 -5.53
C THR A 137 1.33 -5.71 -4.58
N VAL A 138 1.30 -5.43 -3.28
CA VAL A 138 0.73 -6.30 -2.25
C VAL A 138 -0.18 -5.50 -1.33
N ALA A 139 -1.15 -6.17 -0.71
CA ALA A 139 -2.04 -5.62 0.29
C ALA A 139 -1.66 -6.13 1.70
N ALA A 140 -1.59 -5.20 2.66
CA ALA A 140 -1.33 -5.52 4.07
C ALA A 140 -2.64 -5.81 4.79
N MET A 141 -3.04 -7.08 4.81
CA MET A 141 -4.35 -7.53 5.28
C MET A 141 -4.29 -8.11 6.71
N THR A 142 -5.42 -8.01 7.42
CA THR A 142 -5.69 -8.84 8.59
C THR A 142 -6.60 -9.99 8.14
N TRP A 143 -6.04 -11.16 7.86
CA TRP A 143 -6.76 -12.28 7.26
C TRP A 143 -7.04 -13.37 8.28
N TYR A 144 -8.31 -13.57 8.62
CA TYR A 144 -8.74 -14.46 9.71
C TYR A 144 -7.99 -14.21 11.02
N GLY A 145 -7.86 -12.94 11.41
CA GLY A 145 -7.19 -12.52 12.64
C GLY A 145 -5.66 -12.43 12.57
N PHE A 146 -5.04 -12.81 11.46
CA PHE A 146 -3.58 -12.78 11.29
C PHE A 146 -3.14 -11.69 10.32
N LYS A 147 -2.07 -10.96 10.65
CA LYS A 147 -1.44 -10.02 9.71
C LYS A 147 -0.76 -10.80 8.59
N LYS A 148 -1.23 -10.58 7.36
CA LYS A 148 -0.69 -11.20 6.14
C LYS A 148 -0.44 -10.15 5.08
N THR A 149 0.59 -10.37 4.28
CA THR A 149 0.83 -9.63 3.04
C THR A 149 0.34 -10.52 1.90
N LEU A 150 -0.73 -10.10 1.24
CA LEU A 150 -1.36 -10.86 0.15
C LEU A 150 -0.96 -10.25 -1.21
N PRO A 151 -0.86 -11.06 -2.27
CA PRO A 151 -0.69 -10.55 -3.63
C PRO A 151 -1.82 -9.59 -4.00
N ALA A 152 -1.47 -8.53 -4.72
CA ALA A 152 -2.41 -7.53 -5.18
C ALA A 152 -1.85 -6.85 -6.44
N VAL A 153 -2.48 -5.78 -6.92
CA VAL A 153 -2.02 -5.01 -8.08
C VAL A 153 -1.50 -3.64 -7.64
N ALA A 154 -0.47 -3.14 -8.33
CA ALA A 154 -0.05 -1.76 -8.18
C ALA A 154 -1.02 -0.83 -8.92
N PRO A 155 -1.12 0.45 -8.52
CA PRO A 155 -1.89 1.42 -9.28
C PRO A 155 -1.18 1.75 -10.59
N GLU A 156 -1.95 1.94 -11.67
CA GLU A 156 -1.39 2.47 -12.91
C GLU A 156 -0.92 3.91 -12.76
N ILE A 157 -1.69 4.71 -12.00
CA ILE A 157 -1.36 6.08 -11.65
C ILE A 157 -1.76 6.38 -10.21
N VAL A 158 -1.05 7.33 -9.60
CA VAL A 158 -1.37 7.89 -8.28
C VAL A 158 -1.67 9.37 -8.45
N LEU A 159 -2.82 9.82 -7.94
CA LEU A 159 -3.23 11.22 -7.90
C LEU A 159 -3.36 11.67 -6.44
N ALA A 160 -2.37 12.35 -5.92
CA ALA A 160 -2.29 12.80 -4.54
C ALA A 160 -2.56 14.31 -4.44
N ASP A 161 -3.80 14.66 -4.09
CA ASP A 161 -4.24 16.03 -3.94
C ASP A 161 -3.76 16.61 -2.59
N THR A 162 -2.79 17.53 -2.65
CA THR A 162 -2.14 18.05 -1.44
C THR A 162 -3.06 18.91 -0.58
N GLU A 163 -4.08 19.53 -1.14
CA GLU A 163 -5.10 20.26 -0.37
C GLU A 163 -5.91 19.31 0.51
N ILE A 164 -6.31 18.16 -0.02
CA ILE A 164 -7.02 17.13 0.75
C ILE A 164 -6.10 16.54 1.81
N ILE A 165 -4.88 16.15 1.43
CA ILE A 165 -3.91 15.53 2.32
C ILE A 165 -3.54 16.45 3.49
N LYS A 166 -3.37 17.75 3.24
CA LYS A 166 -3.08 18.74 4.27
C LYS A 166 -4.20 18.88 5.29
N ASN A 167 -5.46 18.77 4.84
CA ASN A 167 -6.65 18.89 5.67
C ASN A 167 -7.06 17.57 6.35
N ALA A 168 -6.35 16.47 6.07
CA ALA A 168 -6.59 15.19 6.71
C ALA A 168 -6.19 15.21 8.20
N PRO A 169 -6.74 14.30 9.03
CA PRO A 169 -6.34 14.19 10.44
C PRO A 169 -4.82 14.07 10.60
N MET A 170 -4.25 14.81 11.55
CA MET A 170 -2.81 14.86 11.82
C MET A 170 -2.21 13.47 12.11
N GLU A 171 -3.01 12.57 12.66
CA GLU A 171 -2.62 11.19 12.94
C GLU A 171 -2.18 10.45 11.69
N LEU A 172 -2.78 10.76 10.52
CA LEU A 172 -2.41 10.12 9.26
C LEU A 172 -1.00 10.53 8.82
N VAL A 173 -0.68 11.82 8.84
CA VAL A 173 0.68 12.26 8.47
C VAL A 173 1.72 11.80 9.49
N ARG A 174 1.38 11.77 10.79
CA ARG A 174 2.26 11.20 11.81
C ARG A 174 2.56 9.72 11.57
N SER A 175 1.54 8.97 11.15
CA SER A 175 1.70 7.55 10.76
C SER A 175 2.66 7.42 9.58
N GLY A 176 2.49 8.23 8.53
CA GLY A 176 3.36 8.21 7.35
C GLY A 176 4.80 8.62 7.65
N VAL A 177 4.99 9.65 8.49
CA VAL A 177 6.33 10.02 8.98
C VAL A 177 6.97 8.85 9.71
N GLY A 178 6.25 8.19 10.62
CA GLY A 178 6.75 7.01 11.35
C GLY A 178 7.10 5.84 10.43
N ASP A 179 6.29 5.60 9.39
CA ASP A 179 6.50 4.54 8.42
C ASP A 179 7.80 4.77 7.60
N ILE A 180 8.04 6.00 7.16
CA ILE A 180 9.26 6.35 6.44
C ILE A 180 10.49 6.39 7.39
N MET A 181 10.36 6.89 8.61
CA MET A 181 11.46 6.88 9.57
C MET A 181 11.96 5.47 9.89
N ALA A 182 11.08 4.48 9.88
CA ALA A 182 11.49 3.08 10.04
C ALA A 182 12.44 2.59 8.93
N LYS A 183 12.54 3.30 7.80
CA LYS A 183 13.45 2.95 6.70
C LYS A 183 14.92 3.15 7.09
N TYR A 184 15.26 4.06 7.99
CA TYR A 184 16.64 4.20 8.48
C TYR A 184 17.16 2.90 9.11
N THR A 185 16.35 2.27 9.96
CA THR A 185 16.72 0.97 10.54
C THR A 185 16.70 -0.15 9.51
N ALA A 186 15.70 -0.17 8.63
CA ALA A 186 15.62 -1.18 7.56
C ALA A 186 16.80 -1.11 6.57
N LEU A 187 17.25 0.09 6.22
CA LEU A 187 18.42 0.30 5.36
C LEU A 187 19.72 -0.13 6.05
N ALA A 188 19.88 0.18 7.35
CA ALA A 188 21.03 -0.28 8.12
C ALA A 188 21.08 -1.82 8.18
N ASP A 189 19.94 -2.47 8.45
CA ASP A 189 19.82 -3.92 8.48
C ASP A 189 20.10 -4.55 7.11
N TRP A 190 19.64 -3.93 6.01
CA TRP A 190 19.91 -4.40 4.66
C TRP A 190 21.40 -4.33 4.31
N LYS A 191 22.05 -3.21 4.68
CA LYS A 191 23.50 -3.04 4.50
C LYS A 191 24.28 -4.08 5.31
N MET A 192 23.87 -4.32 6.55
CA MET A 192 24.46 -5.35 7.40
C MET A 192 24.26 -6.76 6.80
N ALA A 193 23.07 -7.08 6.31
CA ALA A 193 22.80 -8.37 5.65
C ALA A 193 23.66 -8.53 4.38
N HIS A 194 23.85 -7.45 3.60
CA HIS A 194 24.76 -7.47 2.46
C HIS A 194 26.20 -7.87 2.88
N VAL A 195 26.73 -7.21 3.91
CA VAL A 195 28.11 -7.45 4.39
C VAL A 195 28.27 -8.85 4.99
N LEU A 196 27.31 -9.31 5.78
CA LEU A 196 27.42 -10.56 6.56
C LEU A 196 26.99 -11.80 5.78
N THR A 197 26.05 -11.68 4.86
CA THR A 197 25.42 -12.83 4.19
C THR A 197 25.49 -12.77 2.66
N ASN A 198 26.19 -11.78 2.10
CA ASN A 198 26.26 -11.53 0.64
C ASN A 198 24.86 -11.31 0.01
N GLU A 199 23.90 -10.79 0.77
CA GLU A 199 22.60 -10.46 0.23
C GLU A 199 22.73 -9.32 -0.79
N LEU A 200 21.97 -9.42 -1.90
CA LEU A 200 22.07 -8.40 -2.95
C LEU A 200 21.62 -7.04 -2.41
N LEU A 201 22.51 -6.06 -2.48
CA LEU A 201 22.22 -4.65 -2.22
C LEU A 201 22.13 -3.90 -3.56
N CYS A 202 21.02 -3.24 -3.85
CA CYS A 202 20.88 -2.37 -4.99
C CYS A 202 21.07 -0.93 -4.53
N GLU A 203 22.20 -0.32 -4.88
CA GLU A 203 22.54 1.06 -4.48
C GLU A 203 21.51 2.07 -4.99
N LYS A 204 20.92 1.87 -6.18
CA LYS A 204 19.85 2.74 -6.70
C LYS A 204 18.63 2.74 -5.79
N ILE A 205 18.17 1.56 -5.35
CA ILE A 205 17.02 1.43 -4.44
C ILE A 205 17.39 1.96 -3.06
N TYR A 206 18.60 1.66 -2.58
CA TYR A 206 19.09 2.14 -1.30
C TYR A 206 19.07 3.68 -1.25
N SER A 207 19.61 4.34 -2.27
CA SER A 207 19.62 5.81 -2.37
C SER A 207 18.21 6.39 -2.39
N ILE A 208 17.29 5.85 -3.21
CA ILE A 208 15.89 6.30 -3.25
C ILE A 208 15.25 6.25 -1.87
N MET A 209 15.44 5.16 -1.13
CA MET A 209 14.87 5.00 0.22
C MET A 209 15.52 5.94 1.24
N GLN A 210 16.84 6.14 1.14
CA GLN A 210 17.57 7.08 1.99
C GLN A 210 17.10 8.52 1.74
N ASP A 211 17.01 8.93 0.47
CA ASP A 211 16.57 10.28 0.08
C ASP A 211 15.10 10.52 0.55
N ALA A 212 14.24 9.50 0.46
CA ALA A 212 12.88 9.59 0.97
C ALA A 212 12.85 9.80 2.49
N ALA A 213 13.69 9.07 3.24
CA ALA A 213 13.77 9.21 4.69
C ALA A 213 14.31 10.59 5.10
N ASP A 214 15.35 11.07 4.41
CA ASP A 214 15.95 12.37 4.67
C ASP A 214 14.98 13.51 4.33
N THR A 215 14.20 13.39 3.25
CA THR A 215 13.15 14.34 2.87
C THR A 215 12.11 14.47 3.98
N VAL A 216 11.61 13.35 4.53
CA VAL A 216 10.64 13.37 5.63
C VAL A 216 11.22 14.06 6.86
N MET A 217 12.45 13.74 7.25
CA MET A 217 13.09 14.36 8.40
C MET A 217 13.21 15.88 8.27
N GLN A 218 13.53 16.36 7.07
CA GLN A 218 13.62 17.79 6.78
C GLN A 218 12.24 18.47 6.78
N SER A 219 11.17 17.74 6.45
CA SER A 219 9.81 18.28 6.34
C SER A 219 9.07 18.36 7.69
N VAL A 220 9.52 17.65 8.72
CA VAL A 220 8.87 17.63 10.07
C VAL A 220 8.59 19.03 10.63
N PRO A 221 9.53 20.00 10.62
CA PRO A 221 9.26 21.35 11.11
C PRO A 221 8.17 22.08 10.30
N GLY A 222 8.11 21.86 8.99
CA GLY A 222 7.08 22.43 8.10
C GLY A 222 5.68 21.85 8.39
N ILE A 223 5.59 20.54 8.65
CA ILE A 223 4.32 19.91 9.09
C ILE A 223 3.81 20.56 10.36
N ALA A 224 4.69 20.80 11.34
CA ALA A 224 4.32 21.44 12.59
C ALA A 224 3.79 22.89 12.40
N ARG A 225 4.24 23.57 11.34
CA ARG A 225 3.74 24.90 10.93
C ARG A 225 2.54 24.86 9.98
N GLY A 226 2.11 23.67 9.54
CA GLY A 226 1.00 23.51 8.58
C GLY A 226 1.37 23.92 7.17
N GLU A 227 2.63 23.85 6.77
CA GLU A 227 3.11 24.21 5.43
C GLU A 227 2.73 23.12 4.43
N GLU A 228 2.00 23.49 3.37
CA GLU A 228 1.51 22.54 2.37
C GLU A 228 2.64 21.79 1.65
N SER A 229 3.76 22.48 1.38
CA SER A 229 4.94 21.86 0.79
C SER A 229 5.47 20.69 1.63
N ALA A 230 5.42 20.78 2.96
CA ALA A 230 5.87 19.71 3.84
C ALA A 230 4.96 18.46 3.75
N TYR A 231 3.66 18.63 3.57
CA TYR A 231 2.74 17.52 3.32
C TYR A 231 2.98 16.89 1.93
N ALA A 232 3.28 17.71 0.92
CA ALA A 232 3.66 17.24 -0.40
C ALA A 232 4.96 16.42 -0.36
N ASP A 233 5.97 16.87 0.41
CA ASP A 233 7.25 16.18 0.58
C ASP A 233 7.08 14.82 1.28
N VAL A 234 6.27 14.75 2.35
CA VAL A 234 5.95 13.46 3.00
C VAL A 234 5.22 12.53 2.04
N THR A 235 4.26 13.05 1.28
CA THR A 235 3.54 12.26 0.28
C THR A 235 4.48 11.76 -0.82
N TYR A 236 5.39 12.60 -1.29
CA TYR A 236 6.44 12.23 -2.23
C TYR A 236 7.31 11.09 -1.67
N ALA A 237 7.79 11.21 -0.44
CA ALA A 237 8.62 10.21 0.20
C ALA A 237 7.91 8.85 0.33
N LEU A 238 6.62 8.85 0.72
CA LEU A 238 5.79 7.65 0.80
C LEU A 238 5.62 6.97 -0.57
N ILE A 239 5.39 7.75 -1.61
CA ILE A 239 5.28 7.25 -2.99
C ILE A 239 6.63 6.70 -3.47
N MET A 240 7.74 7.41 -3.21
CA MET A 240 9.09 6.95 -3.59
C MET A 240 9.48 5.66 -2.88
N SER A 241 9.11 5.49 -1.60
CA SER A 241 9.25 4.22 -0.89
C SER A 241 8.49 3.09 -1.58
N GLY A 242 7.24 3.32 -1.97
CA GLY A 242 6.43 2.35 -2.73
C GLY A 242 7.04 2.00 -4.09
N ILE A 243 7.57 2.99 -4.83
CA ILE A 243 8.30 2.80 -6.08
C ILE A 243 9.55 1.93 -5.86
N ALA A 244 10.34 2.23 -4.83
CA ALA A 244 11.51 1.44 -4.47
C ALA A 244 11.15 -0.03 -4.16
N MET A 245 10.02 -0.27 -3.48
CA MET A 245 9.50 -1.61 -3.25
C MET A 245 9.08 -2.33 -4.54
N GLN A 246 8.46 -1.65 -5.51
CA GLN A 246 8.18 -2.23 -6.83
C GLN A 246 9.46 -2.62 -7.57
N MET A 247 10.49 -1.76 -7.55
CA MET A 247 11.78 -2.04 -8.19
C MET A 247 12.45 -3.31 -7.66
N MET A 248 12.19 -3.70 -6.42
CA MET A 248 12.70 -4.96 -5.86
C MET A 248 12.05 -6.20 -6.48
N GLY A 249 10.92 -6.05 -7.16
CA GLY A 249 10.12 -7.14 -7.73
C GLY A 249 9.28 -7.87 -6.67
N ASN A 250 8.02 -8.17 -7.02
CA ASN A 250 7.05 -8.86 -6.16
C ASN A 250 6.83 -8.21 -4.78
N SER A 251 7.00 -6.88 -4.68
CA SER A 251 6.88 -6.17 -3.39
C SER A 251 7.51 -6.89 -2.21
N ARG A 252 8.56 -7.65 -2.47
CA ARG A 252 9.45 -7.95 -1.36
C ARG A 252 10.00 -6.61 -0.95
N PRO A 253 9.66 -6.10 0.25
CA PRO A 253 10.46 -5.03 0.80
C PRO A 253 11.92 -5.36 0.55
N PRO A 254 12.82 -4.37 0.33
CA PRO A 254 14.25 -4.64 0.41
C PRO A 254 14.40 -5.64 1.53
N PRO A 255 15.10 -6.77 1.31
CA PRO A 255 14.97 -7.97 2.12
C PRO A 255 14.73 -7.55 3.54
N ARG A 256 13.54 -7.88 4.04
CA ARG A 256 13.21 -7.51 5.41
C ARG A 256 14.37 -8.05 6.20
N PRO A 257 15.04 -7.24 7.05
CA PRO A 257 16.02 -7.77 7.94
C PRO A 257 15.40 -9.06 8.48
N ARG A 258 16.09 -10.16 8.36
CA ARG A 258 15.63 -11.42 8.91
C ARG A 258 15.22 -11.08 10.31
N ARG A 259 13.92 -11.13 10.59
CA ARG A 259 13.29 -10.77 11.86
C ARG A 259 14.30 -10.84 12.99
N GLY A 260 14.94 -9.77 13.27
CA GLY A 260 16.06 -9.72 14.20
C GLY A 260 16.03 -8.52 15.10
N ALA A 261 15.46 -7.42 14.76
CA ALA A 261 15.60 -6.25 15.63
C ALA A 261 14.43 -5.27 15.69
N SER A 262 13.48 -5.23 14.76
CA SER A 262 12.48 -4.16 14.86
C SER A 262 11.01 -4.57 14.78
N TYR A 263 10.68 -5.83 14.49
CA TYR A 263 9.32 -6.31 14.63
C TYR A 263 9.30 -7.78 15.01
N ILE A 264 9.35 -8.05 16.31
CA ILE A 264 8.84 -9.29 16.89
C ILE A 264 7.33 -9.04 17.07
N PRO A 265 6.44 -9.70 16.32
CA PRO A 265 5.07 -9.82 16.78
C PRO A 265 5.18 -10.52 18.13
N HIS A 266 4.90 -9.84 19.21
CA HIS A 266 4.64 -10.49 20.46
C HIS A 266 3.40 -11.35 20.22
N ASP A 267 3.63 -12.63 19.95
CA ASP A 267 2.61 -13.64 20.16
C ASP A 267 2.27 -13.57 21.65
N ARG A 268 1.03 -13.27 21.97
CA ARG A 268 0.59 -13.10 23.37
C ARG A 268 0.78 -14.37 24.22
N ASP A 269 1.15 -15.48 23.57
CA ASP A 269 1.24 -16.80 24.22
C ASP A 269 2.67 -17.35 24.38
N GLY A 270 3.72 -16.56 24.12
CA GLY A 270 5.11 -16.89 24.50
C GLY A 270 5.74 -18.12 23.82
N ALA A 271 5.12 -18.71 22.81
CA ALA A 271 5.65 -19.89 22.12
C ALA A 271 6.50 -19.50 20.92
N ARG A 272 7.80 -19.78 21.00
CA ARG A 272 8.74 -19.70 19.87
C ARG A 272 8.42 -20.81 18.87
N SER A 273 7.84 -20.48 17.72
CA SER A 273 7.72 -21.42 16.61
C SER A 273 9.08 -21.58 15.92
N ILE A 274 9.72 -22.69 16.11
CA ILE A 274 10.92 -23.12 15.37
C ILE A 274 10.46 -23.57 13.98
N PRO A 275 10.99 -23.01 12.87
CA PRO A 275 10.66 -23.52 11.53
C PRO A 275 11.23 -24.93 11.39
N GLY A 276 10.38 -25.93 11.18
CA GLY A 276 10.85 -27.26 10.74
C GLY A 276 10.35 -28.49 11.46
N LYS A 277 9.38 -28.43 12.38
CA LYS A 277 8.73 -29.65 12.86
C LYS A 277 7.21 -29.51 12.88
N VAL A 278 6.56 -30.01 11.83
CA VAL A 278 5.12 -30.27 11.85
C VAL A 278 4.88 -31.42 12.81
N SER A 279 4.35 -31.15 13.99
CA SER A 279 4.02 -32.17 14.96
C SER A 279 2.93 -33.11 14.41
N ARG A 280 3.12 -34.40 14.55
CA ARG A 280 2.14 -35.45 14.12
C ARG A 280 0.80 -35.38 14.87
N HIS A 281 0.64 -34.49 15.83
CA HIS A 281 -0.60 -34.36 16.62
C HIS A 281 -1.66 -33.49 15.94
N ALA A 282 -1.30 -32.50 15.13
CA ALA A 282 -2.29 -31.65 14.44
C ALA A 282 -3.11 -32.39 13.37
N ARG A 283 -2.63 -33.56 12.87
CA ARG A 283 -3.38 -34.36 11.89
C ARG A 283 -4.50 -35.24 12.48
N ARG A 284 -4.59 -35.36 13.79
CA ARG A 284 -5.65 -36.17 14.43
C ARG A 284 -6.87 -35.36 14.87
N GLU A 285 -6.72 -34.08 15.13
CA GLU A 285 -7.85 -33.22 15.52
C GLU A 285 -8.68 -32.76 14.33
N ASP A 286 -8.07 -32.50 13.18
CA ASP A 286 -8.79 -32.13 11.95
C ASP A 286 -9.68 -33.28 11.42
N ARG A 287 -9.31 -34.53 11.61
CA ARG A 287 -10.16 -35.66 11.23
C ARG A 287 -11.37 -35.87 12.16
N ARG A 288 -11.33 -35.36 13.38
CA ARG A 288 -12.48 -35.44 14.30
C ARG A 288 -13.48 -34.32 14.12
N ARG A 289 -13.07 -33.16 13.60
CA ARG A 289 -13.99 -32.05 13.29
C ARG A 289 -14.79 -32.25 12.01
N LEU A 290 -14.23 -32.95 11.02
CA LEU A 290 -14.95 -33.29 9.78
C LEU A 290 -15.97 -34.43 9.93
N ALA A 291 -15.88 -35.22 10.97
CA ALA A 291 -16.83 -36.31 11.24
C ALA A 291 -18.10 -35.87 12.00
N HIS A 292 -18.14 -34.64 12.54
CA HIS A 292 -19.31 -34.13 13.31
C HIS A 292 -20.19 -33.13 12.54
N CYS A 293 -19.85 -32.80 11.31
CA CYS A 293 -20.66 -31.91 10.44
C CYS A 293 -21.50 -32.65 9.39
N GLY A 294 -21.56 -33.99 9.46
CA GLY A 294 -22.24 -34.85 8.50
C GLY A 294 -23.47 -35.58 9.01
N ALA A 295 -24.22 -35.03 9.96
CA ALA A 295 -25.54 -35.59 10.34
C ALA A 295 -26.43 -34.51 10.96
N ARG A 296 -27.20 -33.85 10.07
CA ARG A 296 -28.63 -33.46 10.23
C ARG A 296 -29.06 -32.55 9.10
N ILE A 297 -29.82 -33.18 8.19
CA ILE A 297 -30.84 -32.65 7.25
C ILE A 297 -30.69 -31.23 6.76
#